data_416bffc627c14cfdb3fee426cbcd52ae
#
_entry.id   416bffc627c14cfdb3fee426cbcd52ae
#
_cell.length_a   1.000
_cell.length_b   1.000
_cell.length_c   1.000
_cell.angle_alpha   90.00
_cell.angle_beta   90.00
_cell.angle_gamma   90.00
#
_symmetry.space_group_name_H-M   'P 1'
#
loop_
_entity.id
_entity.type
_entity.pdbx_description
1 polymer ?
#
loop_
_entity_poly.entity_id
_entity_poly.type
_entity_poly.pdbx_seq_one_letter_code
_entity_poly.pdbx_strand_id
1 'polypeptide(L)'
;MLFRSRFDGVVQPDPPVGPKRVRHCDWAPTARVTVGADWVSGVHVAKLTATSTGHQSYCIFVVRDERRADFLLQASDFTWQAYNRWPDHFALYDDGEKEWYWGPGVQVSFRRPYGKYCQILDQPLSIGSGEWFLWEFPFAFWMESLGLDVTYCSNLDTHRDPAGLLRAKGFLSVGHDEYWTIEMFRNVRAAVEAG
;
A
#
# COMPACT_ATOMS: atom_id res chain seq x y z
N MET A 1 -3.67 -15.03 -10.71
CA MET A 1 -2.71 -15.29 -11.82
C MET A 1 -1.30 -15.40 -11.26
N LEU A 2 -0.50 -16.39 -11.69
CA LEU A 2 0.90 -16.51 -11.31
C LEU A 2 1.76 -16.13 -12.51
N PHE A 3 2.45 -15.00 -12.41
CA PHE A 3 3.37 -14.52 -13.44
C PHE A 3 4.81 -14.66 -12.94
N ARG A 4 5.72 -15.14 -13.80
CA ARG A 4 7.15 -15.20 -13.50
C ARG A 4 7.96 -14.54 -14.60
N SER A 5 8.88 -13.69 -14.22
CA SER A 5 9.85 -13.08 -15.14
C SER A 5 11.20 -12.93 -14.47
N ARG A 6 12.26 -12.74 -15.27
CA ARG A 6 13.61 -12.52 -14.79
C ARG A 6 14.11 -11.19 -15.32
N PHE A 7 14.72 -10.40 -14.45
CA PHE A 7 15.30 -9.11 -14.77
C PHE A 7 16.69 -9.01 -14.16
N ASP A 8 17.55 -8.26 -14.78
CA ASP A 8 18.84 -7.89 -14.19
C ASP A 8 18.60 -6.78 -13.18
N GLY A 9 18.95 -7.08 -11.93
CA GLY A 9 18.83 -6.10 -10.85
C GLY A 9 19.92 -5.03 -10.95
N VAL A 10 19.54 -3.79 -10.64
CA VAL A 10 20.46 -2.67 -10.56
C VAL A 10 20.44 -2.12 -9.14
N VAL A 11 21.63 -1.95 -8.55
CA VAL A 11 21.74 -1.27 -7.25
C VAL A 11 21.41 0.22 -7.46
N GLN A 12 20.42 0.70 -6.76
CA GLN A 12 20.00 2.09 -6.80
C GLN A 12 20.53 2.82 -5.56
N PRO A 13 21.00 4.06 -5.69
CA PRO A 13 21.44 4.84 -4.55
C PRO A 13 20.26 5.24 -3.68
N ASP A 14 20.50 5.37 -2.38
CA ASP A 14 19.52 5.99 -1.50
C ASP A 14 19.25 7.42 -1.96
N PRO A 15 17.99 7.84 -2.05
CA PRO A 15 17.67 9.21 -2.44
C PRO A 15 18.14 10.20 -1.38
N PRO A 16 18.53 11.41 -1.78
CA PRO A 16 18.92 12.45 -0.83
C PRO A 16 17.75 12.84 0.06
N VAL A 17 18.05 13.39 1.24
CA VAL A 17 17.05 13.99 2.12
C VAL A 17 16.63 15.34 1.54
N GLY A 18 15.39 15.43 1.11
CA GLY A 18 14.80 16.66 0.60
C GLY A 18 14.21 17.57 1.69
N PRO A 19 13.57 18.67 1.29
CA PRO A 19 12.86 19.56 2.21
C PRO A 19 11.83 18.78 3.05
N LYS A 20 11.64 19.21 4.31
CA LYS A 20 10.76 18.52 5.28
C LYS A 20 11.08 17.03 5.44
N ARG A 21 12.33 16.67 5.20
CA ARG A 21 12.88 15.31 5.30
C ARG A 21 12.26 14.28 4.35
N VAL A 22 11.65 14.70 3.25
CA VAL A 22 11.12 13.79 2.25
C VAL A 22 12.23 13.02 1.57
N ARG A 23 12.11 11.71 1.50
CA ARG A 23 12.90 10.82 0.63
C ARG A 23 12.08 10.47 -0.60
N HIS A 24 12.63 10.70 -1.76
CA HIS A 24 11.96 10.58 -3.05
C HIS A 24 12.85 9.80 -4.00
N CYS A 25 12.39 8.64 -4.47
CA CYS A 25 13.15 7.84 -5.44
C CYS A 25 12.85 8.30 -6.86
N ASP A 26 13.89 8.72 -7.58
CA ASP A 26 13.87 9.00 -9.01
C ASP A 26 14.63 7.92 -9.79
N TRP A 27 14.47 6.69 -9.38
CA TRP A 27 15.14 5.54 -9.99
C TRP A 27 14.59 5.24 -11.39
N ALA A 28 15.48 4.86 -12.28
CA ALA A 28 15.07 4.33 -13.57
C ALA A 28 14.31 3.01 -13.39
N PRO A 29 13.20 2.79 -14.13
CA PRO A 29 12.46 1.54 -14.03
C PRO A 29 13.31 0.35 -14.46
N THR A 30 13.47 -0.64 -13.59
CA THR A 30 14.13 -1.92 -13.93
C THR A 30 13.20 -2.84 -14.72
N ALA A 31 11.91 -2.81 -14.39
CA ALA A 31 10.89 -3.62 -15.06
C ALA A 31 9.59 -2.83 -15.20
N ARG A 32 8.79 -3.22 -16.18
CA ARG A 32 7.44 -2.70 -16.38
C ARG A 32 6.48 -3.86 -16.49
N VAL A 33 5.36 -3.76 -15.80
CA VAL A 33 4.26 -4.72 -15.87
C VAL A 33 3.03 -3.96 -16.33
N THR A 34 2.38 -4.48 -17.37
CA THR A 34 1.11 -3.94 -17.85
C THR A 34 -0.01 -4.74 -17.21
N VAL A 35 -0.90 -4.06 -16.50
CA VAL A 35 -2.12 -4.67 -15.97
C VAL A 35 -3.08 -4.90 -17.13
N GLY A 36 -3.38 -6.16 -17.43
CA GLY A 36 -4.30 -6.55 -18.49
C GLY A 36 -5.76 -6.53 -18.01
N ALA A 37 -6.68 -6.58 -18.96
CA ALA A 37 -8.12 -6.63 -18.66
C ALA A 37 -8.57 -7.93 -17.98
N ASP A 38 -7.73 -8.93 -17.98
CA ASP A 38 -7.93 -10.24 -17.33
C ASP A 38 -7.48 -10.27 -15.85
N TRP A 39 -6.88 -9.19 -15.37
CA TRP A 39 -6.50 -9.09 -13.96
C TRP A 39 -7.75 -8.77 -13.11
N VAL A 40 -7.95 -9.57 -12.08
CA VAL A 40 -9.03 -9.34 -11.12
C VAL A 40 -8.68 -8.21 -10.17
N SER A 41 -9.69 -7.47 -9.72
CA SER A 41 -9.52 -6.48 -8.65
C SER A 41 -9.00 -7.16 -7.40
N GLY A 42 -8.03 -6.53 -6.74
CA GLY A 42 -7.38 -7.10 -5.56
C GLY A 42 -6.08 -6.40 -5.21
N VAL A 43 -5.53 -6.77 -4.07
CA VAL A 43 -4.17 -6.40 -3.71
C VAL A 43 -3.20 -7.43 -4.27
N HIS A 44 -2.39 -7.01 -5.21
CA HIS A 44 -1.43 -7.85 -5.90
C HIS A 44 -0.04 -7.69 -5.30
N VAL A 45 0.67 -8.79 -5.19
CA VAL A 45 2.00 -8.83 -4.59
C VAL A 45 2.99 -9.44 -5.57
N ALA A 46 3.94 -8.63 -6.02
CA ALA A 46 5.10 -9.11 -6.76
C ALA A 46 6.17 -9.57 -5.75
N LYS A 47 6.48 -10.86 -5.74
CA LYS A 47 7.56 -11.42 -4.95
C LYS A 47 8.86 -11.32 -5.73
N LEU A 48 9.79 -10.56 -5.22
CA LEU A 48 11.13 -10.39 -5.76
C LEU A 48 12.08 -11.39 -5.07
N THR A 49 12.87 -12.11 -5.84
CA THR A 49 13.85 -13.04 -5.30
C THR A 49 15.19 -12.84 -5.99
N ALA A 50 16.22 -12.51 -5.21
CA ALA A 50 17.58 -12.43 -5.70
C ALA A 50 18.10 -13.86 -5.99
N THR A 51 18.41 -14.16 -7.24
CA THR A 51 18.81 -15.52 -7.63
C THR A 51 20.16 -15.94 -7.07
N SER A 52 21.05 -14.99 -6.75
CA SER A 52 22.38 -15.25 -6.20
C SER A 52 22.39 -15.56 -4.71
N THR A 53 21.44 -14.98 -3.96
CA THR A 53 21.44 -15.05 -2.47
C THR A 53 20.19 -15.69 -1.90
N GLY A 54 19.11 -15.81 -2.70
CA GLY A 54 17.80 -16.24 -2.24
C GLY A 54 17.03 -15.20 -1.42
N HIS A 55 17.57 -14.01 -1.19
CA HIS A 55 16.87 -12.94 -0.47
C HIS A 55 15.58 -12.57 -1.18
N GLN A 56 14.55 -12.29 -0.40
CA GLN A 56 13.21 -12.01 -0.90
C GLN A 56 12.69 -10.68 -0.35
N SER A 57 11.91 -10.01 -1.18
CA SER A 57 11.16 -8.81 -0.84
C SER A 57 9.88 -8.77 -1.66
N TYR A 58 8.97 -7.88 -1.32
CA TYR A 58 7.71 -7.70 -2.02
C TYR A 58 7.63 -6.31 -2.66
N CYS A 59 6.79 -6.22 -3.70
CA CYS A 59 6.27 -4.97 -4.23
C CYS A 59 4.75 -5.13 -4.32
N ILE A 60 4.02 -4.27 -3.64
CA ILE A 60 2.57 -4.37 -3.48
C ILE A 60 1.87 -3.25 -4.25
N PHE A 61 0.73 -3.57 -4.87
CA PHE A 61 -0.10 -2.60 -5.56
C PHE A 61 -1.56 -3.07 -5.62
N VAL A 62 -2.48 -2.12 -5.71
CA VAL A 62 -3.91 -2.39 -5.83
C VAL A 62 -4.30 -2.38 -7.30
N VAL A 63 -4.95 -3.46 -7.76
CA VAL A 63 -5.66 -3.51 -9.04
C VAL A 63 -7.13 -3.26 -8.74
N ARG A 64 -7.65 -2.17 -9.29
CA ARG A 64 -9.06 -1.82 -9.18
C ARG A 64 -9.80 -2.11 -10.48
N ASP A 65 -11.11 -2.25 -10.38
CA ASP A 65 -12.01 -2.32 -11.51
C ASP A 65 -13.19 -1.36 -11.33
N GLU A 66 -14.04 -1.27 -12.34
CA GLU A 66 -15.23 -0.41 -12.32
C GLU A 66 -16.53 -1.20 -12.13
N ARG A 67 -16.44 -2.50 -11.82
CA ARG A 67 -17.61 -3.34 -11.63
C ARG A 67 -18.36 -3.01 -10.34
N ARG A 68 -19.63 -3.34 -10.32
CA ARG A 68 -20.41 -3.38 -9.07
C ARG A 68 -20.06 -4.65 -8.29
N ALA A 69 -20.02 -4.54 -6.96
CA ALA A 69 -19.74 -5.64 -6.06
C ALA A 69 -20.60 -5.53 -4.79
N ASP A 70 -20.63 -6.57 -3.98
CA ASP A 70 -21.25 -6.47 -2.66
C ASP A 70 -20.39 -5.65 -1.69
N PHE A 71 -19.08 -5.80 -1.77
CA PHE A 71 -18.14 -5.13 -0.87
C PHE A 71 -17.01 -4.44 -1.62
N LEU A 72 -16.65 -3.24 -1.15
CA LEU A 72 -15.45 -2.51 -1.54
C LEU A 72 -14.49 -2.47 -0.36
N LEU A 73 -13.37 -3.19 -0.46
CA LEU A 73 -12.33 -3.20 0.57
C LEU A 73 -11.25 -2.18 0.24
N GLN A 74 -11.01 -1.25 1.16
CA GLN A 74 -9.97 -0.24 1.07
C GLN A 74 -8.65 -0.78 1.62
N ALA A 75 -7.59 -0.68 0.82
CA ALA A 75 -6.22 -0.87 1.28
C ALA A 75 -5.71 0.42 1.94
N SER A 76 -5.11 0.28 3.12
CA SER A 76 -4.71 1.40 3.99
C SER A 76 -3.33 1.97 3.62
N ASP A 77 -3.08 2.19 2.32
CA ASP A 77 -1.77 2.56 1.78
C ASP A 77 -1.23 3.90 2.30
N PHE A 78 -2.08 4.81 2.75
CA PHE A 78 -1.65 6.05 3.42
C PHE A 78 -1.06 5.74 4.79
N THR A 79 -1.70 4.87 5.56
CA THR A 79 -1.21 4.44 6.86
C THR A 79 0.10 3.66 6.71
N TRP A 80 0.18 2.74 5.74
CA TRP A 80 1.41 2.02 5.48
C TRP A 80 2.58 2.96 5.16
N GLN A 81 2.34 4.04 4.39
CA GLN A 81 3.39 5.02 4.12
C GLN A 81 3.72 5.90 5.31
N ALA A 82 2.75 6.23 6.14
CA ALA A 82 2.99 7.02 7.35
C ALA A 82 3.96 6.31 8.31
N TYR A 83 3.81 5.00 8.45
CA TYR A 83 4.66 4.17 9.32
C TYR A 83 5.88 3.58 8.63
N ASN A 84 6.00 3.73 7.33
CA ASN A 84 7.13 3.20 6.57
C ASN A 84 8.42 3.95 6.91
N ARG A 85 9.36 3.27 7.55
CA ARG A 85 10.65 3.84 8.00
C ARG A 85 11.73 3.87 6.92
N TRP A 86 11.44 3.35 5.73
CA TRP A 86 12.44 3.28 4.65
C TRP A 86 13.04 4.64 4.29
N PRO A 87 14.37 4.75 4.01
CA PRO A 87 15.37 3.68 4.12
C PRO A 87 15.72 3.32 5.56
N ASP A 88 15.66 4.23 6.50
CA ASP A 88 15.76 4.06 7.95
C ASP A 88 15.44 5.38 8.65
N HIS A 89 14.62 5.33 9.71
CA HIS A 89 14.18 6.51 10.48
C HIS A 89 13.54 7.64 9.64
N PHE A 90 12.73 7.28 8.62
CA PHE A 90 12.02 8.22 7.76
C PHE A 90 10.50 8.00 7.69
N ALA A 91 9.92 7.40 8.73
CA ALA A 91 8.46 7.40 8.93
C ALA A 91 7.96 8.83 9.21
N LEU A 92 6.63 8.99 9.22
CA LEU A 92 5.99 10.29 9.49
C LEU A 92 6.43 10.89 10.83
N TYR A 93 6.77 10.05 11.80
CA TYR A 93 7.12 10.45 13.18
C TYR A 93 8.63 10.41 13.47
N ASP A 94 9.46 10.10 12.50
CA ASP A 94 10.90 10.02 12.68
C ASP A 94 11.57 11.37 12.40
N ASP A 95 12.65 11.67 13.11
CA ASP A 95 13.51 12.84 12.86
C ASP A 95 14.83 12.49 12.17
N GLY A 96 15.07 11.21 11.85
CA GLY A 96 16.26 10.68 11.19
C GLY A 96 17.35 10.21 12.14
N GLU A 97 17.25 10.54 13.41
CA GLU A 97 18.26 10.21 14.43
C GLU A 97 17.66 9.42 15.60
N LYS A 98 16.41 9.71 15.94
CA LYS A 98 15.72 9.11 17.08
C LYS A 98 14.82 7.97 16.65
N GLU A 99 14.50 7.13 17.61
CA GLU A 99 13.49 6.09 17.42
C GLU A 99 12.14 6.70 17.03
N TRP A 100 11.44 5.97 16.22
CA TRP A 100 10.12 6.35 15.76
C TRP A 100 9.15 6.62 16.92
N TYR A 101 8.16 7.47 16.67
CA TYR A 101 7.23 8.09 17.63
C TYR A 101 7.76 9.28 18.46
N TRP A 102 9.02 9.67 18.31
CA TRP A 102 9.61 10.72 19.13
C TRP A 102 9.84 12.05 18.41
N GLY A 103 9.78 12.08 17.12
CA GLY A 103 9.97 13.29 16.31
C GLY A 103 8.66 14.00 15.99
N PRO A 104 8.72 15.30 15.62
CA PRO A 104 7.59 15.98 15.03
C PRO A 104 7.25 15.34 13.69
N GLY A 105 5.98 15.35 13.30
CA GLY A 105 5.53 14.89 12.01
C GLY A 105 6.29 15.54 10.85
N VAL A 106 6.62 14.78 9.84
CA VAL A 106 7.30 15.20 8.62
C VAL A 106 6.42 14.86 7.41
N GLN A 107 6.88 15.16 6.20
CA GLN A 107 6.23 14.67 5.00
C GLN A 107 6.82 13.33 4.60
N VAL A 108 5.99 12.43 4.10
CA VAL A 108 6.40 11.16 3.50
C VAL A 108 6.00 11.12 2.03
N SER A 109 6.66 10.27 1.25
CA SER A 109 6.44 10.13 -0.17
C SER A 109 5.97 8.73 -0.51
N PHE A 110 5.03 8.62 -1.45
CA PHE A 110 4.69 7.34 -2.10
C PHE A 110 5.74 6.86 -3.11
N ARG A 111 6.66 7.74 -3.54
CA ARG A 111 7.75 7.40 -4.46
C ARG A 111 8.95 6.83 -3.71
N ARG A 112 8.73 5.78 -2.94
CA ARG A 112 9.73 5.02 -2.20
C ARG A 112 9.21 3.62 -1.91
N PRO A 113 10.09 2.60 -1.81
CA PRO A 113 9.67 1.26 -1.43
C PRO A 113 9.19 1.22 0.02
N TYR A 114 8.44 0.19 0.36
CA TYR A 114 8.21 -0.18 1.75
C TYR A 114 9.44 -0.89 2.30
N GLY A 115 9.87 -0.49 3.49
CA GLY A 115 11.02 -1.07 4.17
C GLY A 115 10.70 -2.37 4.91
N LYS A 116 11.70 -2.85 5.65
CA LYS A 116 11.54 -3.96 6.57
C LYS A 116 10.67 -3.60 7.78
N TYR A 117 10.79 -2.36 8.22
CA TYR A 117 10.05 -1.86 9.36
C TYR A 117 8.93 -0.94 8.89
N CYS A 118 7.70 -1.33 9.17
CA CYS A 118 6.55 -0.46 9.26
C CYS A 118 6.19 -0.32 10.75
N GLN A 119 4.96 -0.49 11.13
CA GLN A 119 4.55 -0.35 12.52
C GLN A 119 5.15 -1.46 13.43
N ILE A 120 5.22 -2.69 12.94
CA ILE A 120 5.75 -3.82 13.70
C ILE A 120 7.19 -4.09 13.25
N LEU A 121 8.13 -3.90 14.19
CA LEU A 121 9.55 -4.13 13.95
C LEU A 121 9.84 -5.62 13.74
N ASP A 122 10.83 -5.89 12.88
CA ASP A 122 11.31 -7.24 12.58
C ASP A 122 10.26 -8.23 12.06
N GLN A 123 9.09 -7.74 11.63
CA GLN A 123 8.09 -8.59 11.03
C GLN A 123 8.45 -8.92 9.58
N PRO A 124 8.77 -10.19 9.25
CA PRO A 124 9.22 -10.57 7.90
C PRO A 124 8.18 -10.26 6.81
N LEU A 125 6.91 -10.29 7.13
CA LEU A 125 5.83 -10.02 6.19
C LEU A 125 5.70 -8.54 5.83
N SER A 126 6.37 -7.64 6.55
CA SER A 126 6.37 -6.20 6.23
C SER A 126 7.36 -5.84 5.12
N ILE A 127 8.31 -6.71 4.75
CA ILE A 127 9.37 -6.39 3.80
C ILE A 127 8.79 -6.12 2.41
N GLY A 128 8.67 -4.84 2.04
CA GLY A 128 8.17 -4.39 0.74
C GLY A 128 6.64 -4.44 0.57
N SER A 129 5.88 -4.89 1.56
CA SER A 129 4.43 -5.08 1.48
C SER A 129 3.61 -4.07 2.29
N GLY A 130 4.25 -3.05 2.86
CA GLY A 130 3.57 -2.20 3.82
C GLY A 130 3.09 -3.00 5.03
N GLU A 131 1.86 -2.76 5.45
CA GLU A 131 1.24 -3.51 6.55
C GLU A 131 0.18 -4.52 6.08
N TRP A 132 0.05 -4.71 4.77
CA TRP A 132 -0.99 -5.55 4.17
C TRP A 132 -1.12 -6.93 4.81
N PHE A 133 -0.02 -7.67 4.92
CA PHE A 133 -0.04 -9.03 5.49
C PHE A 133 -0.32 -9.07 6.98
N LEU A 134 -0.16 -7.94 7.67
CA LEU A 134 -0.39 -7.84 9.12
C LEU A 134 -1.86 -7.62 9.45
N TRP A 135 -2.56 -6.81 8.65
CA TRP A 135 -3.89 -6.32 9.03
C TRP A 135 -4.97 -6.72 8.04
N GLU A 136 -4.90 -6.30 6.78
CA GLU A 136 -6.02 -6.48 5.86
C GLU A 136 -6.05 -7.85 5.21
N PHE A 137 -4.89 -8.46 4.94
CA PHE A 137 -4.82 -9.74 4.23
C PHE A 137 -5.60 -10.88 4.90
N PRO A 138 -5.54 -11.09 6.22
CA PRO A 138 -6.31 -12.17 6.86
C PRO A 138 -7.82 -12.02 6.63
N PHE A 139 -8.32 -10.79 6.66
CA PHE A 139 -9.72 -10.50 6.43
C PHE A 139 -10.09 -10.65 4.94
N ALA A 140 -9.29 -10.10 4.03
CA ALA A 140 -9.48 -10.26 2.59
C ALA A 140 -9.49 -11.73 2.18
N PHE A 141 -8.52 -12.50 2.67
CA PHE A 141 -8.45 -13.94 2.43
C PHE A 141 -9.69 -14.68 2.95
N TRP A 142 -10.16 -14.33 4.14
CA TRP A 142 -11.37 -14.91 4.71
C TRP A 142 -12.60 -14.60 3.85
N MET A 143 -12.79 -13.35 3.43
CA MET A 143 -13.91 -12.97 2.57
C MET A 143 -13.89 -13.72 1.23
N GLU A 144 -12.76 -13.74 0.56
CA GLU A 144 -12.59 -14.41 -0.72
C GLU A 144 -12.77 -15.94 -0.60
N SER A 145 -12.31 -16.54 0.51
CA SER A 145 -12.49 -17.97 0.76
C SER A 145 -13.94 -18.39 0.94
N LEU A 146 -14.79 -17.45 1.35
CA LEU A 146 -16.25 -17.65 1.45
C LEU A 146 -16.97 -17.39 0.12
N GLY A 147 -16.25 -16.95 -0.93
CA GLY A 147 -16.83 -16.60 -2.21
C GLY A 147 -17.65 -15.32 -2.19
N LEU A 148 -17.37 -14.41 -1.25
CA LEU A 148 -18.04 -13.11 -1.19
C LEU A 148 -17.57 -12.24 -2.39
N ASP A 149 -18.50 -11.43 -2.90
CA ASP A 149 -18.22 -10.54 -4.02
C ASP A 149 -17.53 -9.26 -3.54
N VAL A 150 -16.20 -9.25 -3.65
CA VAL A 150 -15.33 -8.15 -3.16
C VAL A 150 -14.61 -7.50 -4.32
N THR A 151 -14.55 -6.18 -4.32
CA THR A 151 -13.64 -5.37 -5.14
C THR A 151 -12.76 -4.51 -4.23
N TYR A 152 -11.71 -3.93 -4.78
CA TYR A 152 -10.68 -3.26 -3.98
C TYR A 152 -10.42 -1.83 -4.45
N CYS A 153 -10.04 -0.96 -3.52
CA CYS A 153 -9.52 0.38 -3.77
C CYS A 153 -8.37 0.71 -2.80
N SER A 154 -7.66 1.78 -3.09
CA SER A 154 -6.67 2.37 -2.19
C SER A 154 -7.25 3.59 -1.45
N ASN A 155 -6.57 4.08 -0.41
CA ASN A 155 -6.90 5.38 0.20
C ASN A 155 -6.90 6.51 -0.85
N LEU A 156 -5.96 6.46 -1.82
CA LEU A 156 -5.91 7.45 -2.89
C LEU A 156 -7.15 7.44 -3.78
N ASP A 157 -7.70 6.26 -4.06
CA ASP A 157 -8.95 6.14 -4.82
C ASP A 157 -10.13 6.73 -4.04
N THR A 158 -10.25 6.42 -2.76
CA THR A 158 -11.27 7.00 -1.86
C THR A 158 -11.15 8.52 -1.79
N HIS A 159 -9.92 9.05 -1.83
CA HIS A 159 -9.68 10.50 -1.87
C HIS A 159 -10.16 11.14 -3.18
N ARG A 160 -9.95 10.49 -4.33
CA ARG A 160 -10.11 11.08 -5.66
C ARG A 160 -11.40 10.73 -6.37
N ASP A 161 -12.00 9.59 -6.05
CA ASP A 161 -13.14 9.01 -6.76
C ASP A 161 -14.31 8.75 -5.81
N PRO A 162 -15.07 9.78 -5.41
CA PRO A 162 -16.25 9.60 -4.57
C PRO A 162 -17.34 8.75 -5.24
N ALA A 163 -17.45 8.77 -6.57
CA ALA A 163 -18.42 7.96 -7.29
C ALA A 163 -18.10 6.47 -7.23
N GLY A 164 -16.80 6.15 -7.15
CA GLY A 164 -16.32 4.78 -7.00
C GLY A 164 -16.81 4.09 -5.74
N LEU A 165 -17.07 4.82 -4.68
CA LEU A 165 -17.58 4.28 -3.41
C LEU A 165 -19.01 3.73 -3.56
N LEU A 166 -19.81 4.26 -4.50
CA LEU A 166 -21.18 3.83 -4.74
C LEU A 166 -21.28 2.56 -5.61
N ARG A 167 -20.16 1.95 -5.96
CA ARG A 167 -20.14 0.69 -6.73
C ARG A 167 -20.42 -0.54 -5.87
N ALA A 168 -20.29 -0.43 -4.56
CA ALA A 168 -20.52 -1.51 -3.63
C ALA A 168 -21.63 -1.19 -2.64
N LYS A 169 -22.27 -2.23 -2.11
CA LYS A 169 -23.27 -2.13 -1.05
C LYS A 169 -22.67 -1.87 0.32
N GLY A 170 -21.42 -2.28 0.52
CA GLY A 170 -20.68 -2.08 1.77
C GLY A 170 -19.25 -1.62 1.49
N PHE A 171 -18.81 -0.59 2.22
CA PHE A 171 -17.44 -0.11 2.25
C PHE A 171 -16.73 -0.65 3.48
N LEU A 172 -15.54 -1.23 3.30
CA LEU A 172 -14.78 -1.89 4.33
C LEU A 172 -13.41 -1.22 4.51
N SER A 173 -13.21 -0.61 5.67
CA SER A 173 -11.94 -0.13 6.20
C SER A 173 -11.54 -1.09 7.31
N VAL A 174 -10.43 -1.79 7.18
CA VAL A 174 -10.09 -2.95 8.00
C VAL A 174 -8.70 -2.80 8.60
N GLY A 175 -8.55 -3.25 9.84
CA GLY A 175 -7.27 -3.28 10.53
C GLY A 175 -6.77 -1.89 10.89
N HIS A 176 -5.55 -1.56 10.45
CA HIS A 176 -4.90 -0.31 10.75
C HIS A 176 -5.05 0.70 9.60
N ASP A 177 -6.16 1.41 9.55
CA ASP A 177 -6.48 2.44 8.55
C ASP A 177 -6.68 3.81 9.23
N GLU A 178 -5.58 4.41 9.67
CA GLU A 178 -5.56 5.57 10.57
C GLU A 178 -5.50 6.90 9.82
N TYR A 179 -4.77 6.97 8.69
CA TYR A 179 -4.47 8.22 8.01
C TYR A 179 -5.45 8.51 6.89
N TRP A 180 -6.49 9.29 7.22
CA TRP A 180 -7.49 9.73 6.26
C TRP A 180 -7.34 11.22 5.95
N THR A 181 -7.50 11.58 4.69
CA THR A 181 -7.65 12.98 4.31
C THR A 181 -9.07 13.47 4.65
N ILE A 182 -9.25 14.77 4.73
CA ILE A 182 -10.59 15.33 4.92
C ILE A 182 -11.52 15.01 3.74
N GLU A 183 -10.97 14.88 2.53
CA GLU A 183 -11.70 14.48 1.34
C GLU A 183 -12.19 13.04 1.43
N MET A 184 -11.35 12.10 1.88
CA MET A 184 -11.75 10.71 2.12
C MET A 184 -12.92 10.65 3.10
N PHE A 185 -12.81 11.34 4.22
CA PHE A 185 -13.89 11.42 5.22
C PHE A 185 -15.19 11.94 4.61
N ARG A 186 -15.11 13.04 3.84
CA ARG A 186 -16.29 13.64 3.18
C ARG A 186 -16.90 12.70 2.15
N ASN A 187 -16.06 12.03 1.35
CA ASN A 187 -16.50 11.13 0.30
C ASN A 187 -17.20 9.90 0.89
N VAL A 188 -16.62 9.27 1.89
CA VAL A 188 -17.24 8.12 2.57
C VAL A 188 -18.53 8.51 3.26
N ARG A 189 -18.53 9.64 3.97
CA ARG A 189 -19.75 10.16 4.59
C ARG A 189 -20.87 10.40 3.58
N ALA A 190 -20.55 11.06 2.45
CA ALA A 190 -21.53 11.31 1.40
C ALA A 190 -22.05 10.01 0.77
N ALA A 191 -21.18 9.00 0.60
CA ALA A 191 -21.60 7.70 0.10
C ALA A 191 -22.58 7.00 1.06
N VAL A 192 -22.31 7.05 2.37
CA VAL A 192 -23.22 6.49 3.39
C VAL A 192 -24.57 7.25 3.42
N GLU A 193 -24.55 8.59 3.28
CA GLU A 193 -25.77 9.39 3.25
C GLU A 193 -26.60 9.16 1.97
N ALA A 194 -25.98 8.70 0.90
CA ALA A 194 -26.66 8.40 -0.38
C ALA A 194 -27.32 7.00 -0.41
N GLY A 195 -27.00 6.10 0.55
CA GLY A 195 -27.52 4.73 0.67
C GLY A 195 -26.69 3.75 -0.12
#